data_5c9437aacdc244b4035b24c2b172b84d
#
_entry.id   5c9437aacdc244b4035b24c2b172b84d
#
_cell.length_a   1.000
_cell.length_b   1.000
_cell.length_c   1.000
_cell.angle_alpha   90.00
_cell.angle_beta   90.00
_cell.angle_gamma   90.00
#
_symmetry.space_group_name_H-M   'P 1'
#
loop_
_entity.id
_entity.type
_entity.pdbx_description
1 polymer ?
#
loop_
_entity_poly.entity_id
_entity_poly.type
_entity_poly.pdbx_seq_one_letter_code
_entity_poly.pdbx_strand_id
1 'polypeptide(L)'
;SEPQVESEPQVESEPQVETESEHAHQTHAVIIMGGKTIMSYVTATLTQLASLPIVTIAGRGKRITQAIDVSQMIVKRMNEVGYEISDVRISSDSLVSKDGRERKVSKIEIDLKNTSSS
;
A
#
# COMPACT_ATOMS: atom_id res chain seq x y z
N SER A 1 20.04 18.78 11.90
CA SER A 1 19.96 18.52 11.82
C SER A 1 19.59 17.95 11.60
N GLU A 2 19.67 17.91 11.44
CA GLU A 2 19.50 17.50 11.15
C GLU A 2 19.16 16.95 10.85
N PRO A 3 19.08 17.07 10.80
CA PRO A 3 18.93 16.46 10.49
C PRO A 3 18.62 15.66 10.16
N GLN A 4 18.66 15.58 10.00
CA GLN A 4 18.69 15.00 9.68
C GLN A 4 18.22 14.35 9.27
N VAL A 5 18.04 14.51 9.22
CA VAL A 5 17.78 14.00 8.93
C VAL A 5 17.91 13.63 8.20
N GLU A 6 18.06 13.82 7.95
CA GLU A 6 18.33 13.63 7.34
C GLU A 6 18.76 12.87 6.78
N SER A 7 19.03 12.64 6.96
CA SER A 7 19.66 11.99 6.26
C SER A 7 19.27 10.77 5.67
N GLU A 8 19.01 9.87 5.93
CA GLU A 8 18.60 8.90 5.18
C GLU A 8 17.47 9.18 4.41
N PRO A 9 17.34 10.26 3.88
CA PRO A 9 16.20 10.65 3.16
C PRO A 9 15.98 9.83 1.94
N GLN A 10 17.00 9.29 1.38
CA GLN A 10 16.78 8.56 0.18
C GLN A 10 15.93 7.35 0.43
N VAL A 11 16.06 6.76 1.56
CA VAL A 11 15.25 5.61 1.85
C VAL A 11 13.81 6.01 2.02
N GLU A 12 13.60 7.20 2.53
CA GLU A 12 12.27 7.62 2.78
C GLU A 12 11.58 8.13 1.58
N SER A 13 12.26 8.28 0.46
CA SER A 13 11.59 8.78 -0.72
C SER A 13 10.76 7.72 -1.41
N GLU A 14 10.82 6.49 -0.99
CA GLU A 14 10.07 5.44 -1.64
C GLU A 14 9.15 4.74 -0.66
N PRO A 15 7.93 4.43 -1.08
CA PRO A 15 7.04 3.68 -0.22
C PRO A 15 7.56 2.29 0.04
N GLN A 16 7.13 1.73 1.15
CA GLN A 16 7.49 0.37 1.47
C GLN A 16 6.70 -0.60 0.64
N VAL A 17 7.37 -1.59 0.09
CA VAL A 17 6.76 -2.63 -0.71
C VAL A 17 7.19 -3.96 -0.12
N GLU A 18 6.20 -4.82 0.13
CA GLU A 18 6.47 -6.17 0.61
C GLU A 18 6.05 -7.15 -0.46
N THR A 19 6.74 -8.27 -0.53
CA THR A 19 6.41 -9.29 -1.50
C THR A 19 6.03 -10.55 -0.77
N GLU A 20 5.09 -11.28 -1.34
CA GLU A 20 4.69 -12.52 -0.75
C GLU A 20 5.62 -13.65 -1.09
N SER A 21 6.33 -13.55 -2.17
CA SER A 21 7.22 -14.61 -2.57
C SER A 21 8.59 -14.06 -2.76
N GLU A 22 9.54 -14.65 -2.08
CA GLU A 22 10.91 -14.24 -2.25
C GLU A 22 11.64 -15.11 -3.21
N HIS A 23 10.98 -16.12 -3.73
CA HIS A 23 11.70 -17.07 -4.53
C HIS A 23 11.50 -16.81 -5.99
N ALA A 24 11.24 -17.78 -6.73
CA ALA A 24 11.32 -17.75 -8.16
C ALA A 24 10.61 -16.56 -8.77
N HIS A 25 9.40 -16.27 -8.39
CA HIS A 25 8.76 -15.11 -8.95
C HIS A 25 7.85 -14.51 -7.96
N GLN A 26 7.67 -13.26 -8.17
CA GLN A 26 6.82 -12.43 -7.40
C GLN A 26 5.51 -12.30 -8.12
N THR A 27 4.45 -12.74 -7.52
CA THR A 27 3.13 -12.63 -8.12
C THR A 27 2.26 -11.61 -7.42
N HIS A 28 2.72 -11.07 -6.31
CA HIS A 28 1.89 -10.23 -5.48
C HIS A 28 2.78 -9.29 -4.67
N ALA A 29 2.46 -8.03 -4.65
CA ALA A 29 3.17 -7.05 -3.85
C ALA A 29 2.18 -6.33 -2.95
N VAL A 30 2.65 -5.87 -1.81
CA VAL A 30 1.83 -5.12 -0.87
C VAL A 30 2.47 -3.75 -0.69
N ILE A 31 1.67 -2.71 -0.93
CA ILE A 31 2.11 -1.33 -0.73
C ILE A 31 1.52 -0.85 0.59
N ILE A 32 2.38 -0.54 1.54
CA ILE A 32 1.95 -0.18 2.89
C ILE A 32 1.90 1.33 3.00
N MET A 33 0.73 1.84 3.37
CA MET A 33 0.56 3.29 3.51
C MET A 33 1.34 3.81 4.68
N GLY A 34 1.90 4.97 4.53
CA GLY A 34 2.68 5.63 5.56
C GLY A 34 2.72 7.13 5.33
N GLY A 35 3.84 7.75 5.60
CA GLY A 35 3.94 9.20 5.61
C GLY A 35 4.27 9.87 4.30
N LYS A 36 4.26 9.13 3.20
CA LYS A 36 4.53 9.75 1.90
C LYS A 36 3.27 10.37 1.32
N THR A 37 3.43 11.07 0.21
CA THR A 37 2.28 11.70 -0.43
C THR A 37 1.44 10.65 -1.14
N ILE A 38 0.19 11.00 -1.38
CA ILE A 38 -0.72 10.12 -2.10
C ILE A 38 -0.13 9.73 -3.45
N MET A 39 0.42 10.72 -4.16
CA MET A 39 0.96 10.43 -5.48
C MET A 39 2.15 9.48 -5.45
N SER A 40 2.93 9.49 -4.37
CA SER A 40 4.02 8.54 -4.23
C SER A 40 3.48 7.11 -4.21
N TYR A 41 2.39 6.89 -3.49
CA TYR A 41 1.82 5.57 -3.40
C TYR A 41 1.11 5.17 -4.69
N VAL A 42 0.48 6.12 -5.36
CA VAL A 42 -0.12 5.84 -6.66
C VAL A 42 0.95 5.38 -7.64
N THR A 43 2.07 6.11 -7.68
CA THR A 43 3.15 5.77 -8.60
C THR A 43 3.74 4.41 -8.26
N ALA A 44 3.96 4.14 -6.97
CA ALA A 44 4.51 2.85 -6.56
C ALA A 44 3.57 1.71 -6.94
N THR A 45 2.28 1.91 -6.74
CA THR A 45 1.30 0.89 -7.06
C THR A 45 1.24 0.61 -8.56
N LEU A 46 1.24 1.68 -9.35
CA LEU A 46 1.20 1.51 -10.81
C LEU A 46 2.46 0.83 -11.32
N THR A 47 3.60 1.14 -10.71
CA THR A 47 4.84 0.49 -11.10
C THR A 47 4.76 -1.01 -10.87
N GLN A 48 4.20 -1.42 -9.74
CA GLN A 48 4.08 -2.84 -9.45
C GLN A 48 3.03 -3.50 -10.34
N LEU A 49 1.93 -2.79 -10.62
CA LEU A 49 0.87 -3.35 -11.46
C LEU A 49 1.31 -3.52 -12.91
N ALA A 50 2.37 -2.82 -13.31
CA ALA A 50 2.88 -2.99 -14.66
C ALA A 50 3.46 -4.38 -14.88
N SER A 51 3.91 -5.03 -13.81
CA SER A 51 4.52 -6.34 -13.95
C SER A 51 3.85 -7.43 -13.14
N LEU A 52 2.93 -7.08 -12.25
CA LEU A 52 2.28 -8.07 -11.39
C LEU A 52 0.79 -8.06 -11.62
N PRO A 53 0.15 -9.22 -11.54
CA PRO A 53 -1.30 -9.26 -11.75
C PRO A 53 -2.11 -8.64 -10.63
N ILE A 54 -1.62 -8.68 -9.41
CA ILE A 54 -2.35 -8.18 -8.27
C ILE A 54 -1.40 -7.41 -7.36
N VAL A 55 -1.85 -6.26 -6.88
CA VAL A 55 -1.11 -5.48 -5.89
C VAL A 55 -2.09 -5.07 -4.80
N THR A 56 -1.69 -5.24 -3.56
CA THR A 56 -2.53 -4.93 -2.41
C THR A 56 -2.07 -3.61 -1.79
N ILE A 57 -3.03 -2.74 -1.50
CA ILE A 57 -2.76 -1.51 -0.78
C ILE A 57 -3.24 -1.71 0.64
N ALA A 58 -2.35 -1.56 1.60
CA ALA A 58 -2.67 -1.82 3.01
C ALA A 58 -2.55 -0.54 3.83
N GLY A 59 -3.51 -0.31 4.71
CA GLY A 59 -3.48 0.83 5.60
C GLY A 59 -3.98 0.47 6.97
N ARG A 60 -3.36 1.03 8.00
CA ARG A 60 -3.74 0.80 9.37
C ARG A 60 -4.08 2.10 10.06
N GLY A 61 -5.05 2.04 10.94
CA GLY A 61 -5.42 3.20 11.74
C GLY A 61 -5.74 4.39 10.87
N LYS A 62 -5.07 5.48 11.11
CA LYS A 62 -5.34 6.70 10.37
C LYS A 62 -4.91 6.61 8.91
N ARG A 63 -4.20 5.55 8.53
CA ARG A 63 -3.78 5.38 7.13
C ARG A 63 -4.84 4.69 6.29
N ILE A 64 -5.95 4.27 6.89
CA ILE A 64 -7.00 3.59 6.15
C ILE A 64 -7.59 4.52 5.09
N THR A 65 -7.86 5.77 5.44
CA THR A 65 -8.38 6.73 4.48
C THR A 65 -7.42 6.90 3.31
N GLN A 66 -6.14 6.96 3.62
CA GLN A 66 -5.14 7.12 2.58
C GLN A 66 -5.13 5.93 1.62
N ALA A 67 -5.28 4.72 2.16
CA ALA A 67 -5.33 3.53 1.31
C ALA A 67 -6.53 3.59 0.36
N ILE A 68 -7.66 4.02 0.86
CA ILE A 68 -8.85 4.15 0.03
C ILE A 68 -8.64 5.20 -1.04
N ASP A 69 -8.06 6.35 -0.67
CA ASP A 69 -7.84 7.42 -1.63
C ASP A 69 -6.90 6.97 -2.75
N VAL A 70 -5.85 6.25 -2.41
CA VAL A 70 -4.92 5.78 -3.43
C VAL A 70 -5.63 4.81 -4.38
N SER A 71 -6.38 3.86 -3.84
CA SER A 71 -7.06 2.89 -4.67
C SER A 71 -8.08 3.55 -5.59
N GLN A 72 -8.82 4.51 -5.08
CA GLN A 72 -9.84 5.19 -5.88
C GLN A 72 -9.21 6.06 -6.96
N MET A 73 -8.08 6.68 -6.65
CA MET A 73 -7.40 7.48 -7.66
C MET A 73 -6.93 6.62 -8.81
N ILE A 74 -6.42 5.42 -8.51
CA ILE A 74 -5.95 4.52 -9.54
C ILE A 74 -7.12 4.03 -10.38
N VAL A 75 -8.19 3.58 -9.74
CA VAL A 75 -9.32 3.01 -10.47
C VAL A 75 -9.99 4.07 -11.33
N LYS A 76 -10.17 5.28 -10.80
CA LYS A 76 -10.88 6.29 -11.56
C LYS A 76 -10.06 6.87 -12.69
N ARG A 77 -8.76 7.00 -12.50
CA ARG A 77 -7.92 7.58 -13.54
C ARG A 77 -7.50 6.58 -14.58
N MET A 78 -7.39 5.31 -14.18
CA MET A 78 -6.82 4.31 -15.05
C MET A 78 -7.83 3.25 -15.47
N ASN A 79 -9.11 3.56 -15.38
CA ASN A 79 -10.09 2.54 -15.71
C ASN A 79 -10.06 2.17 -17.19
N GLU A 80 -9.59 3.06 -18.04
CA GLU A 80 -9.44 2.72 -19.45
C GLU A 80 -8.33 1.71 -19.68
N VAL A 81 -7.38 1.65 -18.74
CA VAL A 81 -6.30 0.71 -18.83
C VAL A 81 -6.71 -0.63 -18.26
N GLY A 82 -7.78 -0.66 -17.47
CA GLY A 82 -8.27 -1.93 -16.96
C GLY A 82 -7.89 -2.25 -15.54
N TYR A 83 -7.57 -1.26 -14.74
CA TYR A 83 -7.29 -1.51 -13.32
C TYR A 83 -8.59 -1.44 -12.55
N GLU A 84 -8.79 -2.41 -11.67
CA GLU A 84 -10.01 -2.43 -10.87
C GLU A 84 -9.73 -3.07 -9.52
N ILE A 85 -10.62 -2.81 -8.57
CA ILE A 85 -10.52 -3.41 -7.25
C ILE A 85 -11.10 -4.81 -7.34
N SER A 86 -10.30 -5.81 -6.96
CA SER A 86 -10.75 -7.19 -7.03
C SER A 86 -11.21 -7.72 -5.68
N ASP A 87 -10.72 -7.15 -4.58
CA ASP A 87 -11.12 -7.61 -3.26
C ASP A 87 -10.76 -6.56 -2.22
N VAL A 88 -11.52 -6.54 -1.14
CA VAL A 88 -11.26 -5.64 -0.01
C VAL A 88 -11.42 -6.46 1.26
N ARG A 89 -10.44 -6.38 2.15
CA ARG A 89 -10.50 -7.07 3.42
C ARG A 89 -10.30 -6.06 4.53
N ILE A 90 -11.08 -6.21 5.58
CA ILE A 90 -10.91 -5.37 6.75
C ILE A 90 -10.69 -6.26 7.97
N SER A 91 -9.95 -5.73 8.93
CA SER A 91 -9.66 -6.47 10.14
C SER A 91 -9.30 -5.50 11.24
N SER A 92 -9.15 -6.04 12.44
CA SER A 92 -8.81 -5.24 13.61
C SER A 92 -7.81 -6.04 14.43
N ASP A 93 -6.71 -5.41 14.78
CA ASP A 93 -5.66 -6.04 15.57
C ASP A 93 -5.58 -5.40 16.94
N SER A 94 -5.17 -6.17 17.93
CA SER A 94 -4.91 -5.65 19.26
C SER A 94 -3.42 -5.42 19.42
N LEU A 95 -3.07 -4.25 19.92
CA LEU A 95 -1.69 -3.91 20.20
C LEU A 95 -1.57 -3.53 21.67
N VAL A 96 -0.48 -3.94 22.29
CA VAL A 96 -0.22 -3.60 23.67
C VAL A 96 0.92 -2.60 23.71
N SER A 97 0.67 -1.43 24.28
CA SER A 97 1.69 -0.41 24.32
C SER A 97 2.63 -0.67 25.51
N LYS A 98 3.66 0.15 25.60
CA LYS A 98 4.68 -0.05 26.63
C LYS A 98 4.12 0.06 28.04
N ASP A 99 3.05 0.83 28.21
CA ASP A 99 2.47 0.99 29.54
C ASP A 99 1.43 -0.09 29.83
N GLY A 100 1.34 -1.10 29.00
CA GLY A 100 0.45 -2.21 29.24
C GLY A 100 -0.97 -2.00 28.75
N ARG A 101 -1.25 -0.91 28.09
CA ARG A 101 -2.60 -0.65 27.60
C ARG A 101 -2.80 -1.33 26.28
N GLU A 102 -3.98 -1.91 26.15
CA GLU A 102 -4.35 -2.56 24.91
C GLU A 102 -5.08 -1.58 24.02
N ARG A 103 -4.72 -1.55 22.75
CA ARG A 103 -5.38 -0.68 21.78
C ARG A 103 -5.75 -1.53 20.58
N LYS A 104 -6.90 -1.19 20.01
CA LYS A 104 -7.32 -1.85 18.79
C LYS A 104 -7.00 -0.96 17.61
N VAL A 105 -6.48 -1.56 16.56
CA VAL A 105 -6.10 -0.84 15.35
C VAL A 105 -6.82 -1.49 14.19
N SER A 106 -7.59 -0.70 13.48
CA SER A 106 -8.29 -1.19 12.29
C SER A 106 -7.33 -1.24 11.12
N LYS A 107 -7.61 -2.13 10.19
CA LYS A 107 -6.75 -2.34 9.03
C LYS A 107 -7.61 -2.61 7.81
N ILE A 108 -7.18 -2.11 6.68
CA ILE A 108 -7.83 -2.40 5.42
C ILE A 108 -6.78 -2.86 4.41
N GLU A 109 -7.16 -3.82 3.58
CA GLU A 109 -6.31 -4.27 2.49
C GLU A 109 -7.16 -4.26 1.24
N ILE A 110 -6.70 -3.58 0.21
CA ILE A 110 -7.43 -3.42 -1.04
C ILE A 110 -6.61 -4.02 -2.16
N ASP A 111 -7.15 -5.03 -2.81
CA ASP A 111 -6.46 -5.67 -3.92
C ASP A 111 -6.86 -5.01 -5.22
N LEU A 112 -5.86 -4.60 -5.99
CA LEU A 112 -6.07 -4.06 -7.32
C LEU A 112 -5.50 -5.03 -8.33
N LYS A 113 -6.18 -5.19 -9.44
CA LYS A 113 -5.69 -6.07 -10.48
C LYS A 113 -5.75 -5.36 -11.81
N ASN A 114 -4.91 -5.84 -12.73
CA ASN A 114 -4.85 -5.32 -14.07
C ASN A 114 -5.63 -6.26 -14.97
N THR A 115 -6.84 -5.87 -15.33
CA THR A 115 -7.70 -6.74 -16.11
C THR A 115 -7.36 -6.70 -17.59
N SER A 116 -6.60 -5.72 -18.02
CA SER A 116 -6.28 -5.62 -19.43
C SER A 116 -5.11 -6.51 -19.83
N SER A 117 -4.40 -7.05 -18.84
CA SER A 117 -3.29 -7.91 -19.19
C SER A 117 -3.71 -9.34 -18.98
N SER A 118 -4.42 -9.90 -19.75
CA SER A 118 -4.86 -11.28 -19.57
C SER A 118 -3.99 -12.27 -20.32
#